data_792df846dd35d50817110e629f45700f
#
_entry.id   792df846dd35d50817110e629f45700f
#
_cell.length_a   1.000
_cell.length_b   1.000
_cell.length_c   1.000
_cell.angle_alpha   90.00
_cell.angle_beta   90.00
_cell.angle_gamma   90.00
#
_symmetry.space_group_name_H-M   'P 1'
#
loop_
_entity.id
_entity.type
_entity.pdbx_description
1 polymer ?
#
loop_
_entity_poly.entity_id
_entity_poly.type
_entity_poly.pdbx_seq_one_letter_code
_entity_poly.pdbx_strand_id
1 'polypeptide(L)'
;MEVQNRLGLHLRAASALAQTAAQFTSKVMIGTGTDLVNAKSMTNLMMLGAAQGSKLKVRAEGPDAKEALKAVQTLFDDRFGEE
;
A
#
# COMPACT_ATOMS: atom_id res chain seq x y z
N MET A 1 -2.94 -6.43 5.36
CA MET A 1 -3.69 -6.39 4.08
C MET A 1 -3.11 -7.39 3.10
N GLU A 2 -3.94 -8.03 2.32
CA GLU A 2 -3.47 -9.04 1.38
C GLU A 2 -3.50 -8.52 -0.04
N VAL A 3 -2.43 -8.80 -0.79
CA VAL A 3 -2.35 -8.47 -2.22
C VAL A 3 -3.22 -9.46 -2.99
N GLN A 4 -4.33 -9.01 -3.55
CA GLN A 4 -5.31 -9.88 -4.19
C GLN A 4 -5.21 -9.89 -5.71
N ASN A 5 -4.64 -8.87 -6.31
CA ASN A 5 -4.52 -8.78 -7.75
C ASN A 5 -3.45 -9.71 -8.29
N ARG A 6 -3.69 -10.24 -9.47
CA ARG A 6 -2.85 -11.29 -10.05
C ARG A 6 -1.40 -10.86 -10.26
N LEU A 7 -1.18 -9.64 -10.70
CA LEU A 7 0.16 -9.14 -10.98
C LEU A 7 0.92 -8.65 -9.76
N GLY A 8 0.26 -8.66 -8.59
CA GLY A 8 0.91 -8.18 -7.37
C GLY A 8 1.15 -6.68 -7.40
N LEU A 9 2.13 -6.25 -6.61
CA LEU A 9 2.43 -4.83 -6.46
C LEU A 9 3.40 -4.37 -7.55
N HIS A 10 2.95 -4.49 -8.80
CA HIS A 10 3.72 -4.06 -9.97
C HIS A 10 3.61 -2.54 -10.14
N LEU A 11 4.20 -2.01 -11.19
CA LEU A 11 4.33 -0.57 -11.41
C LEU A 11 3.01 0.19 -11.25
N ARG A 12 1.95 -0.28 -11.92
CA ARG A 12 0.66 0.41 -11.88
C ARG A 12 0.03 0.37 -10.49
N ALA A 13 0.08 -0.79 -9.85
CA ALA A 13 -0.47 -0.95 -8.50
C ALA A 13 0.33 -0.12 -7.49
N ALA A 14 1.66 -0.14 -7.59
CA ALA A 14 2.52 0.66 -6.73
C ALA A 14 2.25 2.14 -6.91
N SER A 15 2.05 2.60 -8.15
CA SER A 15 1.73 4.00 -8.42
C SER A 15 0.40 4.39 -7.78
N ALA A 16 -0.62 3.55 -7.91
CA ALA A 16 -1.93 3.80 -7.31
C ALA A 16 -1.83 3.89 -5.80
N LEU A 17 -1.08 2.98 -5.18
CA LEU A 17 -0.89 2.97 -3.74
C LEU A 17 -0.15 4.22 -3.26
N ALA A 18 0.94 4.57 -3.93
CA ALA A 18 1.72 5.75 -3.55
C ALA A 18 0.88 7.02 -3.66
N GLN A 19 0.10 7.16 -4.73
CA GLN A 19 -0.76 8.32 -4.93
C GLN A 19 -1.86 8.39 -3.89
N THR A 20 -2.46 7.26 -3.54
CA THR A 20 -3.49 7.21 -2.51
C THR A 20 -2.90 7.62 -1.16
N ALA A 21 -1.76 7.05 -0.79
CA ALA A 21 -1.10 7.39 0.48
C ALA A 21 -0.71 8.86 0.53
N ALA A 22 -0.27 9.43 -0.60
CA ALA A 22 0.17 10.81 -0.66
C ALA A 22 -0.95 11.83 -0.45
N GLN A 23 -2.21 11.41 -0.55
CA GLN A 23 -3.35 12.30 -0.30
C GLN A 23 -3.52 12.65 1.16
N PHE A 24 -2.85 11.92 2.04
CA PHE A 24 -3.00 12.08 3.49
C PHE A 24 -1.77 12.71 4.10
N THR A 25 -1.99 13.48 5.16
CA THR A 25 -0.91 14.12 5.91
C THR A 25 -0.14 13.09 6.74
N SER A 26 -0.85 12.07 7.21
CA SER A 26 -0.29 11.03 8.06
C SER A 26 0.82 10.27 7.34
N LYS A 27 1.76 9.77 8.14
CA LYS A 27 2.78 8.86 7.66
C LYS A 27 2.11 7.51 7.40
N VAL A 28 2.37 6.92 6.23
CA VAL A 28 1.85 5.59 5.88
C VAL A 28 3.02 4.67 5.59
N MET A 29 3.12 3.59 6.35
CA MET A 29 4.22 2.64 6.27
C MET A 29 3.69 1.27 5.90
N ILE A 30 4.46 0.50 5.14
CA ILE A 30 4.03 -0.79 4.63
C ILE A 30 5.21 -1.75 4.52
N GLY A 31 4.97 -3.03 4.78
CA GLY A 31 6.01 -4.05 4.66
C GLY A 31 5.52 -5.43 5.02
N THR A 32 6.41 -6.42 4.89
CA THR A 32 6.09 -7.82 5.14
C THR A 32 6.43 -8.28 6.54
N GLY A 33 7.22 -7.51 7.27
CA GLY A 33 7.67 -7.88 8.61
C GLY A 33 7.79 -6.68 9.51
N THR A 34 8.93 -6.57 10.20
CA THR A 34 9.21 -5.44 11.07
C THR A 34 9.76 -4.24 10.33
N ASP A 35 10.33 -4.47 9.14
CA ASP A 35 10.92 -3.40 8.34
C ASP A 35 9.86 -2.82 7.41
N LEU A 36 9.24 -1.74 7.87
CA LEU A 36 8.23 -1.05 7.08
C LEU A 36 8.88 0.07 6.30
N VAL A 37 8.40 0.28 5.07
CA VAL A 37 8.89 1.36 4.21
C VAL A 37 7.79 2.38 3.99
N ASN A 38 8.18 3.56 3.51
CA ASN A 38 7.24 4.65 3.26
C ASN A 38 6.36 4.33 2.05
N ALA A 39 5.06 4.17 2.29
CA ALA A 39 4.11 3.83 1.24
C ALA A 39 3.90 4.96 0.22
N LYS A 40 4.35 6.18 0.54
CA LYS A 40 4.28 7.30 -0.39
C LYS A 40 5.41 7.27 -1.42
N SER A 41 6.38 6.38 -1.23
CA SER A 41 7.52 6.24 -2.13
C SER A 41 7.29 5.07 -3.08
N MET A 42 7.06 5.38 -4.35
CA MET A 42 6.85 4.37 -5.37
C MET A 42 8.06 3.44 -5.50
N THR A 43 9.27 3.99 -5.38
CA THR A 43 10.49 3.20 -5.43
C THR A 43 10.51 2.14 -4.32
N ASN A 44 10.15 2.55 -3.09
CA ASN A 44 10.09 1.61 -1.97
C ASN A 44 9.07 0.51 -2.19
N LEU A 45 7.92 0.87 -2.75
CA LEU A 45 6.86 -0.10 -3.03
C LEU A 45 7.29 -1.11 -4.09
N MET A 46 7.97 -0.64 -5.12
CA MET A 46 8.50 -1.52 -6.16
C MET A 46 9.53 -2.49 -5.60
N MET A 47 10.35 -2.03 -4.65
CA MET A 47 11.38 -2.86 -4.03
C MET A 47 10.81 -3.93 -3.11
N LEU A 48 9.60 -3.72 -2.59
CA LEU A 48 8.92 -4.77 -1.81
C LEU A 48 8.66 -6.01 -2.65
N GLY A 49 8.34 -5.82 -3.93
CA GLY A 49 8.11 -6.92 -4.84
C GLY A 49 7.01 -7.88 -4.41
N ALA A 50 6.00 -7.37 -3.72
CA ALA A 50 4.95 -8.22 -3.17
C ALA A 50 4.11 -8.86 -4.26
N ALA A 51 4.04 -10.19 -4.27
CA ALA A 51 3.26 -10.96 -5.22
C ALA A 51 1.84 -11.20 -4.69
N GLN A 52 0.98 -11.69 -5.58
CA GLN A 52 -0.37 -12.11 -5.18
C GLN A 52 -0.29 -13.06 -4.00
N GLY A 53 -1.14 -12.83 -3.01
CA GLY A 53 -1.19 -13.64 -1.81
C GLY A 53 -0.32 -13.13 -0.67
N SER A 54 0.56 -12.18 -0.95
CA SER A 54 1.40 -11.58 0.10
C SER A 54 0.54 -10.84 1.10
N LYS A 55 0.86 -11.01 2.39
CA LYS A 55 0.18 -10.30 3.47
C LYS A 55 1.09 -9.19 3.95
N LEU A 56 0.62 -7.97 3.83
CA LEU A 56 1.40 -6.79 4.16
C LEU A 56 0.86 -6.11 5.41
N LYS A 57 1.77 -5.65 6.25
CA LYS A 57 1.44 -4.79 7.38
C LYS A 57 1.36 -3.37 6.88
N VAL A 58 0.31 -2.66 7.27
CA VAL A 58 0.16 -1.24 6.94
C VAL A 58 -0.05 -0.49 8.24
N ARG A 59 0.74 0.54 8.44
CA ARG A 59 0.65 1.40 9.63
C ARG A 59 0.50 2.84 9.18
N ALA A 60 -0.40 3.56 9.83
CA ALA A 60 -0.56 4.99 9.59
C ALA A 60 -0.47 5.73 10.92
N GLU A 61 0.23 6.86 10.93
CA GLU A 61 0.40 7.70 12.10
C GLU A 61 0.21 9.15 11.71
N GLY A 62 -0.68 9.85 12.42
CA GLY A 62 -0.93 11.26 12.16
C GLY A 62 -2.39 11.61 12.28
N PRO A 63 -2.74 12.87 11.95
CA PRO A 63 -4.09 13.38 12.20
C PRO A 63 -5.18 12.70 11.37
N ASP A 64 -4.86 12.20 10.17
CA ASP A 64 -5.82 11.51 9.30
C ASP A 64 -5.45 10.04 9.08
N ALA A 65 -4.81 9.42 10.09
CA ALA A 65 -4.34 8.04 9.99
C ALA A 65 -5.47 7.05 9.70
N LYS A 66 -6.61 7.23 10.34
CA LYS A 66 -7.75 6.33 10.18
C LYS A 66 -8.28 6.37 8.74
N GLU A 67 -8.42 7.57 8.21
CA GLU A 67 -8.88 7.79 6.85
C GLU A 67 -7.86 7.22 5.84
N ALA A 68 -6.58 7.40 6.13
CA ALA A 68 -5.52 6.86 5.27
C ALA A 68 -5.57 5.33 5.21
N LEU A 69 -5.71 4.68 6.36
CA LEU A 69 -5.82 3.22 6.42
C LEU A 69 -7.05 2.71 5.66
N LYS A 70 -8.17 3.42 5.80
CA LYS A 70 -9.39 3.03 5.12
C LYS A 70 -9.24 3.14 3.60
N ALA A 71 -8.63 4.22 3.13
CA ALA A 71 -8.40 4.42 1.70
C ALA A 71 -7.48 3.35 1.12
N VAL A 72 -6.42 3.01 1.85
CA VAL A 72 -5.49 1.97 1.42
C VAL A 72 -6.16 0.61 1.42
N GLN A 73 -6.95 0.30 2.45
CA GLN A 73 -7.68 -0.97 2.52
C GLN A 73 -8.64 -1.10 1.34
N THR A 74 -9.36 -0.05 1.01
CA THR A 74 -10.28 -0.04 -0.13
C THR A 74 -9.53 -0.36 -1.43
N LEU A 75 -8.33 0.21 -1.57
CA LEU A 75 -7.51 -0.01 -2.75
C LEU A 75 -7.09 -1.49 -2.86
N PHE A 76 -6.67 -2.09 -1.74
CA PHE A 76 -6.32 -3.52 -1.71
C PHE A 76 -7.53 -4.39 -2.01
N ASP A 77 -8.68 -4.08 -1.41
CA ASP A 77 -9.91 -4.84 -1.62
C ASP A 77 -10.39 -4.77 -3.06
N ASP A 78 -10.14 -3.65 -3.72
CA ASP A 78 -10.51 -3.43 -5.12
C ASP A 78 -9.44 -3.95 -6.09
N ARG A 79 -8.46 -4.67 -5.58
CA ARG A 79 -7.36 -5.24 -6.37
C ARG A 79 -6.64 -4.17 -7.19
N PHE A 80 -6.50 -2.97 -6.62
CA PHE A 80 -5.86 -1.82 -7.28
C PHE A 80 -6.52 -1.49 -8.62
N GLY A 81 -7.81 -1.77 -8.75
CA GLY A 81 -8.54 -1.54 -9.99
C GLY A 81 -8.25 -2.56 -11.08
N GLU A 82 -7.63 -3.70 -10.70
CA GLU A 82 -7.26 -4.77 -11.63
C GLU A 82 -7.99 -6.06 -11.29
N GLU A 83 -7.78 -7.06 -12.09
CA GLU A 83 -8.30 -8.39 -11.82
C GLU A 83 -7.41 -9.23 -10.93
#